data_c6559589860780828073ba16dffea0f6
#
_entry.id   c6559589860780828073ba16dffea0f6
#
_cell.length_a   1.000
_cell.length_b   1.000
_cell.length_c   1.000
_cell.angle_alpha   90.00
_cell.angle_beta   90.00
_cell.angle_gamma   90.00
#
_symmetry.space_group_name_H-M   'P 1'
#
loop_
_entity.id
_entity.type
_entity.pdbx_description
1 polymer ?
#
loop_
_entity_poly.entity_id
_entity_poly.type
_entity_poly.pdbx_seq_one_letter_code
_entity_poly.pdbx_strand_id
1 'polypeptide(L)'
;MAYHFENVKLEKGMYGRSDRSFSQMLEELDPSEHYRGTPLEGMDAFQRQLKRFDIKVKGIGSDCVEKFFLNTESAVLFPEFVSRVVRQGMEEESILPDITATVTRFDGMDYRSIAAIPTEEQKTLKRVEEGAEIPKTQIRTQENLVRLHKRGRMLVASYEAIRFQRLDLFSVTLRQIGAYIGRMHLEDAIKVLCDGDGNKNPAQVFSVGTKPISGTAGTLSYEALVDFWSQFDPYTMNTLLVSSDMMLAMLKLSEFQNPLTGLNFQGTGTLTTPLGAKLLRTSALPAGTLVGLDKNYALEQICASEITVEYDKLIDRQLERAAITSISGFAKLFGEASKVLKV
;
A
#
# COMPACT_ATOMS: atom_id res chain seq x y z
N MET A 1 21.68 -10.51 35.36
CA MET A 1 21.95 -9.21 34.66
C MET A 1 20.59 -8.55 34.46
N ALA A 2 20.42 -7.31 34.92
CA ALA A 2 19.24 -6.52 34.54
C ALA A 2 19.37 -6.17 33.08
N TYR A 3 18.35 -6.48 32.29
CA TYR A 3 18.32 -6.13 30.87
C TYR A 3 18.06 -4.64 30.72
N HIS A 4 18.66 -4.00 29.72
CA HIS A 4 18.58 -2.55 29.51
C HIS A 4 17.14 -2.05 29.30
N PHE A 5 16.27 -2.87 28.67
CA PHE A 5 14.87 -2.50 28.37
C PHE A 5 14.01 -2.24 29.63
N GLU A 6 14.40 -2.77 30.81
CA GLU A 6 13.70 -2.55 32.07
C GLU A 6 13.83 -1.10 32.58
N ASN A 7 14.87 -0.40 32.17
CA ASN A 7 15.18 0.96 32.64
C ASN A 7 14.74 2.07 31.65
N VAL A 8 14.17 1.71 30.50
CA VAL A 8 13.70 2.67 29.51
C VAL A 8 12.48 3.43 30.03
N LYS A 9 12.57 4.75 30.15
CA LYS A 9 11.42 5.60 30.50
C LYS A 9 10.55 5.85 29.30
N LEU A 10 9.27 5.53 29.43
CA LEU A 10 8.27 5.73 28.39
C LEU A 10 7.47 7.00 28.66
N GLU A 11 7.51 7.96 27.72
CA GLU A 11 6.84 9.24 27.83
C GLU A 11 5.98 9.52 26.59
N LYS A 12 4.81 10.16 26.77
CA LYS A 12 3.92 10.56 25.66
C LYS A 12 4.62 11.48 24.65
N GLY A 13 5.59 12.28 25.08
CA GLY A 13 6.39 13.16 24.21
C GLY A 13 7.20 12.44 23.13
N MET A 14 7.37 11.11 23.24
CA MET A 14 8.04 10.29 22.22
C MET A 14 7.25 10.22 20.91
N TYR A 15 5.95 10.47 20.90
CA TYR A 15 5.11 10.55 19.69
C TYR A 15 5.18 11.91 18.96
N GLY A 16 5.69 12.95 19.60
CA GLY A 16 5.68 14.33 19.08
C GLY A 16 6.90 14.73 18.25
N ARG A 17 7.82 13.83 17.98
CA ARG A 17 9.00 14.12 17.15
C ARG A 17 8.69 13.80 15.69
N SER A 18 8.72 14.82 14.85
CA SER A 18 8.30 14.76 13.44
C SER A 18 9.16 13.89 12.53
N ASP A 19 10.41 13.59 12.94
CA ASP A 19 11.40 12.89 12.11
C ASP A 19 11.53 11.38 12.39
N ARG A 20 10.90 10.87 13.48
CA ARG A 20 11.09 9.48 13.91
C ARG A 20 9.80 8.87 14.44
N SER A 21 9.57 7.60 14.09
CA SER A 21 8.49 6.83 14.68
C SER A 21 8.79 6.43 16.12
N PHE A 22 7.74 6.19 16.92
CA PHE A 22 7.89 5.70 18.30
C PHE A 22 8.72 4.42 18.38
N SER A 23 8.52 3.48 17.45
CA SER A 23 9.32 2.26 17.36
C SER A 23 10.80 2.52 17.10
N GLN A 24 11.15 3.48 16.23
CA GLN A 24 12.53 3.85 15.96
C GLN A 24 13.19 4.46 17.20
N MET A 25 12.46 5.30 17.93
CA MET A 25 12.99 5.88 19.18
C MET A 25 13.20 4.81 20.25
N LEU A 26 12.29 3.85 20.38
CA LEU A 26 12.49 2.73 21.29
C LEU A 26 13.70 1.89 20.91
N GLU A 27 13.90 1.65 19.63
CA GLU A 27 15.02 0.86 19.12
C GLU A 27 16.37 1.57 19.30
N GLU A 28 16.39 2.92 19.27
CA GLU A 28 17.59 3.71 19.63
C GLU A 28 17.91 3.66 21.11
N LEU A 29 16.89 3.69 21.97
CA LEU A 29 17.05 3.60 23.42
C LEU A 29 17.41 2.19 23.89
N ASP A 30 16.95 1.18 23.17
CA ASP A 30 17.12 -0.23 23.48
C ASP A 30 17.38 -1.04 22.20
N PRO A 31 18.60 -1.00 21.63
CA PRO A 31 18.92 -1.66 20.36
C PRO A 31 18.77 -3.18 20.42
N SER A 32 18.07 -3.74 19.43
CA SER A 32 17.85 -5.20 19.30
C SER A 32 19.15 -5.98 19.14
N GLU A 33 20.21 -5.35 18.66
CA GLU A 33 21.53 -5.99 18.50
C GLU A 33 22.14 -6.47 19.82
N HIS A 34 21.83 -5.83 20.94
CA HIS A 34 22.31 -6.20 22.27
C HIS A 34 21.75 -7.51 22.79
N TYR A 35 20.70 -8.04 22.13
CA TYR A 35 20.00 -9.24 22.59
C TYR A 35 20.30 -10.49 21.76
N ARG A 36 21.27 -10.44 20.85
CA ARG A 36 21.74 -11.61 20.08
C ARG A 36 22.27 -12.69 21.04
N GLY A 37 21.85 -13.93 20.84
CA GLY A 37 22.23 -15.06 21.69
C GLY A 37 21.49 -15.11 23.05
N THR A 38 20.49 -14.25 23.26
CA THR A 38 19.67 -14.26 24.48
C THR A 38 18.26 -14.79 24.21
N PRO A 39 17.47 -15.16 25.24
CA PRO A 39 16.06 -15.54 25.09
C PRO A 39 15.15 -14.42 24.52
N LEU A 40 15.69 -13.21 24.35
CA LEU A 40 14.99 -12.04 23.78
C LEU A 40 15.38 -11.77 22.33
N GLU A 41 16.22 -12.61 21.76
CA GLU A 41 16.57 -12.52 20.33
C GLU A 41 15.33 -12.64 19.45
N GLY A 42 15.24 -11.80 18.42
CA GLY A 42 14.08 -11.73 17.53
C GLY A 42 12.91 -10.87 18.03
N MET A 43 12.98 -10.37 19.27
CA MET A 43 12.02 -9.37 19.76
C MET A 43 12.53 -7.97 19.46
N ASP A 44 11.66 -7.12 18.90
CA ASP A 44 11.95 -5.69 18.79
C ASP A 44 11.80 -4.95 20.14
N ALA A 45 12.26 -3.69 20.22
CA ALA A 45 12.20 -2.91 21.44
C ALA A 45 10.77 -2.76 21.98
N PHE A 46 9.77 -2.62 21.13
CA PHE A 46 8.36 -2.56 21.54
C PHE A 46 7.88 -3.88 22.17
N GLN A 47 8.23 -5.00 21.57
CA GLN A 47 7.86 -6.33 22.12
C GLN A 47 8.53 -6.60 23.47
N ARG A 48 9.78 -6.13 23.65
CA ARG A 48 10.46 -6.19 24.95
C ARG A 48 9.75 -5.34 26.00
N GLN A 49 9.24 -4.15 25.64
CA GLN A 49 8.43 -3.34 26.56
C GLN A 49 7.11 -4.01 26.91
N LEU A 50 6.41 -4.65 25.96
CA LEU A 50 5.23 -5.45 26.27
C LEU A 50 5.54 -6.58 27.27
N LYS A 51 6.70 -7.23 27.11
CA LYS A 51 7.17 -8.26 28.05
C LYS A 51 7.49 -7.69 29.43
N ARG A 52 8.09 -6.49 29.51
CA ARG A 52 8.37 -5.78 30.79
C ARG A 52 7.09 -5.58 31.60
N PHE A 53 6.00 -5.19 30.96
CA PHE A 53 4.72 -4.98 31.60
C PHE A 53 3.84 -6.25 31.65
N ASP A 54 4.38 -7.40 31.25
CA ASP A 54 3.66 -8.69 31.15
C ASP A 54 2.35 -8.58 30.35
N ILE A 55 2.35 -7.83 29.24
CA ILE A 55 1.19 -7.65 28.37
C ILE A 55 1.23 -8.69 27.25
N LYS A 56 0.26 -9.60 27.25
CA LYS A 56 0.10 -10.66 26.24
C LYS A 56 -0.97 -10.25 25.24
N VAL A 57 -0.52 -9.90 24.01
CA VAL A 57 -1.41 -9.36 22.98
C VAL A 57 -2.03 -10.41 22.06
N LYS A 58 -1.55 -11.66 22.08
CA LYS A 58 -1.99 -12.75 21.20
C LYS A 58 -2.24 -14.06 21.94
N GLY A 59 -3.14 -14.89 21.38
CA GLY A 59 -3.38 -16.28 21.82
C GLY A 59 -4.40 -16.41 22.93
N ILE A 60 -4.60 -17.67 23.37
CA ILE A 60 -5.62 -18.06 24.36
C ILE A 60 -5.45 -17.31 25.70
N GLY A 61 -4.21 -16.95 26.04
CA GLY A 61 -3.86 -16.18 27.25
C GLY A 61 -3.72 -14.69 27.02
N SER A 62 -4.29 -14.12 25.92
CA SER A 62 -4.21 -12.67 25.70
C SER A 62 -4.93 -11.90 26.81
N ASP A 63 -4.33 -10.77 27.19
CA ASP A 63 -4.85 -9.90 28.23
C ASP A 63 -6.01 -9.03 27.75
N CYS A 64 -6.69 -8.35 28.68
CA CYS A 64 -7.66 -7.31 28.34
C CYS A 64 -6.96 -5.99 28.01
N VAL A 65 -7.66 -5.13 27.26
CA VAL A 65 -7.13 -3.81 26.85
C VAL A 65 -6.79 -2.95 28.08
N GLU A 66 -7.53 -3.09 29.17
CA GLU A 66 -7.28 -2.40 30.45
C GLU A 66 -5.82 -2.55 30.93
N LYS A 67 -5.16 -3.67 30.62
CA LYS A 67 -3.78 -3.93 31.10
C LYS A 67 -2.77 -2.88 30.62
N PHE A 68 -2.98 -2.27 29.48
CA PHE A 68 -2.17 -1.12 29.03
C PHE A 68 -2.29 0.10 29.95
N PHE A 69 -3.43 0.25 30.63
CA PHE A 69 -3.77 1.46 31.39
C PHE A 69 -3.56 1.32 32.89
N LEU A 70 -3.03 0.18 33.35
CA LEU A 70 -2.70 -0.03 34.77
C LEU A 70 -1.58 0.87 35.25
N ASN A 71 -0.63 1.21 34.35
CA ASN A 71 0.48 2.10 34.66
C ASN A 71 0.56 3.22 33.63
N THR A 72 1.06 4.40 34.05
CA THR A 72 1.24 5.54 33.15
C THR A 72 2.23 5.23 32.03
N GLU A 73 3.29 4.47 32.29
CA GLU A 73 4.29 4.07 31.29
C GLU A 73 3.72 3.04 30.31
N SER A 74 2.99 2.03 30.76
CA SER A 74 2.39 1.04 29.87
C SER A 74 1.32 1.64 28.95
N ALA A 75 0.61 2.70 29.42
CA ALA A 75 -0.38 3.40 28.61
C ALA A 75 0.23 4.07 27.35
N VAL A 76 1.51 4.44 27.40
CA VAL A 76 2.24 4.99 26.25
C VAL A 76 2.41 3.96 25.13
N LEU A 77 2.38 2.68 25.41
CA LEU A 77 2.51 1.61 24.41
C LEU A 77 1.21 1.39 23.60
N PHE A 78 0.05 1.81 24.11
CA PHE A 78 -1.23 1.50 23.49
C PHE A 78 -1.39 2.09 22.07
N PRO A 79 -1.08 3.39 21.80
CA PRO A 79 -1.16 3.93 20.45
C PRO A 79 -0.28 3.18 19.44
N GLU A 80 0.93 2.78 19.84
CA GLU A 80 1.83 1.99 18.99
C GLU A 80 1.28 0.59 18.72
N PHE A 81 0.69 -0.08 19.72
CA PHE A 81 -0.01 -1.34 19.53
C PHE A 81 -1.11 -1.21 18.47
N VAL A 82 -1.97 -0.20 18.60
CA VAL A 82 -3.04 0.09 17.64
C VAL A 82 -2.48 0.35 16.25
N SER A 83 -1.44 1.21 16.13
CA SER A 83 -0.80 1.54 14.85
C SER A 83 -0.23 0.30 14.16
N ARG A 84 0.47 -0.56 14.88
CA ARG A 84 1.05 -1.80 14.33
C ARG A 84 -0.01 -2.77 13.83
N VAL A 85 -1.08 -2.96 14.59
CA VAL A 85 -2.15 -3.89 14.20
C VAL A 85 -2.93 -3.36 13.00
N VAL A 86 -3.19 -2.06 12.95
CA VAL A 86 -3.85 -1.43 11.79
C VAL A 86 -2.96 -1.51 10.56
N ARG A 87 -1.66 -1.24 10.69
CA ARG A 87 -0.69 -1.38 9.59
C ARG A 87 -0.64 -2.82 9.08
N GLN A 88 -0.60 -3.81 9.97
CA GLN A 88 -0.67 -5.22 9.58
C GLN A 88 -1.92 -5.50 8.74
N GLY A 89 -3.11 -5.04 9.17
CA GLY A 89 -4.34 -5.22 8.41
C GLY A 89 -4.35 -4.50 7.05
N MET A 90 -3.67 -3.36 6.95
CA MET A 90 -3.52 -2.64 5.69
C MET A 90 -2.60 -3.37 4.71
N GLU A 91 -1.55 -4.02 5.21
CA GLU A 91 -0.53 -4.70 4.40
C GLU A 91 -0.97 -6.11 3.97
N GLU A 92 -1.72 -6.84 4.80
CA GLU A 92 -2.12 -8.23 4.55
C GLU A 92 -2.92 -8.43 3.24
N GLU A 93 -3.73 -7.47 2.85
CA GLU A 93 -4.55 -7.53 1.62
C GLU A 93 -4.11 -6.51 0.55
N SER A 94 -2.99 -5.82 0.75
CA SER A 94 -2.57 -4.73 -0.13
C SER A 94 -1.91 -5.25 -1.40
N ILE A 95 -2.47 -4.87 -2.54
CA ILE A 95 -1.86 -5.05 -3.86
C ILE A 95 -1.10 -3.80 -4.33
N LEU A 96 -1.03 -2.75 -3.51
CA LEU A 96 -0.31 -1.51 -3.83
C LEU A 96 1.17 -1.75 -4.18
N PRO A 97 1.92 -2.61 -3.47
CA PRO A 97 3.31 -2.89 -3.84
C PRO A 97 3.48 -3.53 -5.22
N ASP A 98 2.42 -4.13 -5.76
CA ASP A 98 2.45 -4.75 -7.09
C ASP A 98 2.10 -3.79 -8.23
N ILE A 99 1.65 -2.58 -7.92
CA ILE A 99 1.24 -1.56 -8.90
C ILE A 99 2.02 -0.25 -8.78
N THR A 100 2.78 -0.06 -7.69
CA THR A 100 3.61 1.14 -7.47
C THR A 100 5.06 0.89 -7.85
N ALA A 101 5.66 1.84 -8.56
CA ALA A 101 7.08 1.83 -8.92
C ALA A 101 7.96 2.27 -7.74
N THR A 102 7.53 3.32 -7.06
CA THR A 102 8.26 3.89 -5.91
C THR A 102 7.30 4.37 -4.82
N VAL A 103 7.82 4.43 -3.59
CA VAL A 103 7.15 5.04 -2.45
C VAL A 103 8.01 6.18 -1.94
N THR A 104 7.53 7.42 -2.09
CA THR A 104 8.21 8.62 -1.64
C THR A 104 7.63 9.09 -0.32
N ARG A 105 8.46 9.23 0.70
CA ARG A 105 8.08 9.86 1.97
C ARG A 105 8.36 11.35 1.88
N PHE A 106 7.36 12.14 2.20
CA PHE A 106 7.43 13.59 2.10
C PHE A 106 6.77 14.24 3.31
N ASP A 107 7.50 15.10 3.98
CA ASP A 107 6.98 15.88 5.11
C ASP A 107 6.46 17.23 4.58
N GLY A 108 5.16 17.31 4.34
CA GLY A 108 4.51 18.50 3.79
C GLY A 108 3.19 18.19 3.09
N MET A 109 2.57 19.22 2.55
CA MET A 109 1.30 19.11 1.81
C MET A 109 1.45 19.37 0.30
N ASP A 110 2.56 19.96 -0.11
CA ASP A 110 2.79 20.45 -1.47
C ASP A 110 3.87 19.62 -2.18
N TYR A 111 3.48 18.46 -2.68
CA TYR A 111 4.37 17.58 -3.43
C TYR A 111 4.12 17.68 -4.93
N ARG A 112 5.21 17.76 -5.71
CA ARG A 112 5.18 17.67 -7.18
C ARG A 112 6.05 16.50 -7.62
N SER A 113 5.47 15.57 -8.35
CA SER A 113 6.21 14.47 -8.94
C SER A 113 7.01 14.91 -10.18
N ILE A 114 7.78 14.00 -10.73
CA ILE A 114 8.58 14.23 -11.93
C ILE A 114 7.65 14.16 -13.16
N ALA A 115 7.69 15.17 -14.02
CA ALA A 115 7.05 15.12 -15.32
C ALA A 115 8.01 14.47 -16.33
N ALA A 116 7.82 13.20 -16.59
CA ALA A 116 8.52 12.51 -17.65
C ALA A 116 7.56 12.29 -18.82
N ILE A 117 7.47 13.28 -19.71
CA ILE A 117 6.85 13.14 -21.03
C ILE A 117 7.99 13.20 -22.04
N PRO A 118 8.67 12.07 -22.31
CA PRO A 118 9.73 12.04 -23.30
C PRO A 118 9.13 12.27 -24.69
N THR A 119 9.68 13.22 -25.46
CA THR A 119 9.37 13.32 -26.86
C THR A 119 9.93 12.12 -27.61
N GLU A 120 9.41 11.82 -28.81
CA GLU A 120 9.92 10.69 -29.63
C GLU A 120 11.43 10.77 -29.85
N GLU A 121 11.99 11.98 -29.96
CA GLU A 121 13.43 12.19 -30.08
C GLU A 121 14.21 11.86 -28.80
N GLN A 122 13.57 11.98 -27.62
CA GLN A 122 14.19 11.65 -26.34
C GLN A 122 14.09 10.17 -26.01
N LYS A 123 13.14 9.45 -26.61
CA LYS A 123 12.99 7.98 -26.48
C LYS A 123 14.08 7.23 -27.25
N THR A 124 14.71 7.87 -28.27
CA THR A 124 15.76 7.26 -29.10
C THR A 124 17.13 7.81 -28.74
N LEU A 125 18.06 6.91 -28.40
CA LEU A 125 19.47 7.28 -28.22
C LEU A 125 20.14 7.38 -29.58
N LYS A 126 20.47 8.62 -30.02
CA LYS A 126 21.22 8.85 -31.28
C LYS A 126 22.68 8.45 -31.10
N ARG A 127 23.26 7.87 -32.13
CA ARG A 127 24.70 7.63 -32.18
C ARG A 127 25.43 8.99 -32.23
N VAL A 128 26.35 9.18 -31.30
CA VAL A 128 27.10 10.43 -31.16
C VAL A 128 28.53 10.19 -31.70
N GLU A 129 29.01 11.04 -32.57
CA GLU A 129 30.38 11.00 -33.06
C GLU A 129 31.34 11.63 -32.05
N GLU A 130 32.64 11.32 -32.19
CA GLU A 130 33.66 11.84 -31.28
C GLU A 130 33.72 13.39 -31.38
N GLY A 131 33.56 14.05 -30.22
CA GLY A 131 33.54 15.53 -30.15
C GLY A 131 32.17 16.17 -30.43
N ALA A 132 31.12 15.40 -30.77
CA ALA A 132 29.76 15.93 -30.95
C ALA A 132 29.03 16.12 -29.62
N GLU A 133 28.10 17.08 -29.58
CA GLU A 133 27.28 17.35 -28.39
C GLU A 133 26.32 16.19 -28.15
N ILE A 134 26.35 15.66 -26.89
CA ILE A 134 25.45 14.61 -26.47
C ILE A 134 24.03 15.18 -26.28
N PRO A 135 22.98 14.56 -26.89
CA PRO A 135 21.60 15.00 -26.71
C PRO A 135 21.21 15.07 -25.24
N LYS A 136 20.53 16.15 -24.81
CA LYS A 136 20.16 16.42 -23.45
C LYS A 136 18.70 16.02 -23.21
N THR A 137 18.44 15.19 -22.18
CA THR A 137 17.10 14.94 -21.67
C THR A 137 16.85 15.85 -20.48
N GLN A 138 15.78 16.65 -20.52
CA GLN A 138 15.41 17.52 -19.42
C GLN A 138 14.39 16.81 -18.52
N ILE A 139 14.73 16.67 -17.26
CA ILE A 139 13.79 16.24 -16.21
C ILE A 139 13.08 17.49 -15.70
N ARG A 140 11.76 17.50 -15.74
CA ARG A 140 10.93 18.60 -15.22
C ARG A 140 10.05 18.10 -14.10
N THR A 141 9.68 18.98 -13.20
CA THR A 141 8.64 18.70 -12.21
C THR A 141 7.26 18.95 -12.83
N GLN A 142 6.25 18.22 -12.37
CA GLN A 142 4.87 18.41 -12.80
C GLN A 142 4.37 19.83 -12.47
N GLU A 143 3.46 20.36 -13.29
CA GLU A 143 2.90 21.71 -13.09
C GLU A 143 1.96 21.73 -11.89
N ASN A 144 1.12 20.69 -11.75
CA ASN A 144 0.14 20.60 -10.67
C ASN A 144 0.68 19.81 -9.50
N LEU A 145 0.21 20.18 -8.31
CA LEU A 145 0.48 19.45 -7.07
C LEU A 145 -0.23 18.10 -7.06
N VAL A 146 0.42 17.10 -6.52
CA VAL A 146 -0.21 15.80 -6.24
C VAL A 146 -1.22 15.97 -5.11
N ARG A 147 -2.44 15.49 -5.32
CA ARG A 147 -3.49 15.56 -4.30
C ARG A 147 -3.22 14.52 -3.21
N LEU A 148 -3.00 15.00 -1.99
CA LEU A 148 -2.88 14.18 -0.80
C LEU A 148 -4.24 14.05 -0.11
N HIS A 149 -4.63 12.82 0.21
CA HIS A 149 -5.90 12.52 0.89
C HIS A 149 -5.63 12.09 2.33
N LYS A 150 -6.18 12.84 3.29
CA LYS A 150 -6.24 12.41 4.68
C LYS A 150 -7.38 11.41 4.84
N ARG A 151 -7.07 10.22 5.29
CA ARG A 151 -8.03 9.15 5.56
C ARG A 151 -7.91 8.75 7.03
N GLY A 152 -9.01 8.44 7.67
CA GLY A 152 -8.97 8.04 9.05
C GLY A 152 -10.30 7.55 9.59
N ARG A 153 -10.23 6.94 10.78
CA ARG A 153 -11.39 6.49 11.52
C ARG A 153 -11.18 6.72 13.01
N MET A 154 -12.25 7.11 13.68
CA MET A 154 -12.24 7.22 15.13
C MET A 154 -12.87 5.96 15.74
N LEU A 155 -12.13 5.32 16.62
CA LEU A 155 -12.61 4.27 17.52
C LEU A 155 -13.13 4.95 18.77
N VAL A 156 -14.30 4.57 19.20
CA VAL A 156 -14.90 5.02 20.47
C VAL A 156 -15.36 3.78 21.22
N ALA A 157 -14.94 3.64 22.46
CA ALA A 157 -15.35 2.53 23.32
C ALA A 157 -15.65 3.05 24.74
N SER A 158 -16.65 2.44 25.42
CA SER A 158 -16.91 2.73 26.83
C SER A 158 -15.81 2.11 27.71
N TYR A 159 -15.64 2.64 28.91
CA TYR A 159 -14.70 2.12 29.89
C TYR A 159 -14.95 0.63 30.20
N GLU A 160 -16.23 0.22 30.26
CA GLU A 160 -16.60 -1.18 30.47
C GLU A 160 -16.18 -2.06 29.29
N ALA A 161 -16.41 -1.58 28.05
CA ALA A 161 -16.02 -2.32 26.86
C ALA A 161 -14.50 -2.55 26.81
N ILE A 162 -13.70 -1.53 27.11
CA ILE A 162 -12.23 -1.62 27.14
C ILE A 162 -11.78 -2.57 28.27
N ARG A 163 -12.42 -2.48 29.43
CA ARG A 163 -12.05 -3.29 30.58
C ARG A 163 -12.17 -4.79 30.31
N PHE A 164 -13.22 -5.21 29.59
CA PHE A 164 -13.50 -6.63 29.35
C PHE A 164 -13.06 -7.13 27.98
N GLN A 165 -12.70 -6.22 27.03
CA GLN A 165 -12.29 -6.58 25.70
C GLN A 165 -10.89 -7.22 25.70
N ARG A 166 -10.76 -8.44 25.22
CA ARG A 166 -9.46 -9.09 25.03
C ARG A 166 -8.71 -8.52 23.86
N LEU A 167 -7.38 -8.41 23.97
CA LEU A 167 -6.51 -7.82 22.98
C LEU A 167 -6.48 -8.60 21.66
N ASP A 168 -6.59 -9.92 21.69
CA ASP A 168 -6.65 -10.75 20.48
C ASP A 168 -7.89 -10.42 19.65
N LEU A 169 -9.07 -10.33 20.27
CA LEU A 169 -10.32 -9.98 19.60
C LEU A 169 -10.34 -8.51 19.14
N PHE A 170 -9.81 -7.61 19.96
CA PHE A 170 -9.65 -6.20 19.61
C PHE A 170 -8.76 -6.02 18.39
N SER A 171 -7.68 -6.81 18.28
CA SER A 171 -6.78 -6.83 17.11
C SER A 171 -7.49 -7.20 15.80
N VAL A 172 -8.51 -8.09 15.85
CA VAL A 172 -9.29 -8.41 14.65
C VAL A 172 -10.03 -7.18 14.12
N THR A 173 -10.66 -6.40 15.00
CA THR A 173 -11.34 -5.16 14.64
C THR A 173 -10.37 -4.12 14.07
N LEU A 174 -9.18 -3.98 14.69
CA LEU A 174 -8.15 -3.06 14.22
C LEU A 174 -7.61 -3.45 12.85
N ARG A 175 -7.35 -4.74 12.60
CA ARG A 175 -6.94 -5.23 11.26
C ARG A 175 -8.00 -4.95 10.20
N GLN A 176 -9.28 -5.13 10.53
CA GLN A 176 -10.36 -4.80 9.62
C GLN A 176 -10.37 -3.31 9.24
N ILE A 177 -10.11 -2.42 10.20
CA ILE A 177 -9.96 -0.98 9.93
C ILE A 177 -8.77 -0.72 9.01
N GLY A 178 -7.64 -1.39 9.25
CA GLY A 178 -6.47 -1.33 8.38
C GLY A 178 -6.80 -1.76 6.94
N ALA A 179 -7.49 -2.87 6.77
CA ALA A 179 -7.94 -3.35 5.47
C ALA A 179 -8.85 -2.35 4.74
N TYR A 180 -9.75 -1.65 5.47
CA TYR A 180 -10.55 -0.58 4.87
C TYR A 180 -9.73 0.61 4.41
N ILE A 181 -8.73 1.04 5.19
CA ILE A 181 -7.81 2.12 4.79
C ILE A 181 -7.02 1.69 3.56
N GLY A 182 -6.50 0.47 3.52
CA GLY A 182 -5.77 -0.09 2.38
C GLY A 182 -6.61 -0.12 1.10
N ARG A 183 -7.90 -0.51 1.20
CA ARG A 183 -8.83 -0.48 0.06
C ARG A 183 -9.07 0.93 -0.46
N MET A 184 -9.22 1.92 0.41
CA MET A 184 -9.39 3.32 -0.01
C MET A 184 -8.14 3.86 -0.69
N HIS A 185 -6.95 3.52 -0.21
CA HIS A 185 -5.70 3.85 -0.89
C HIS A 185 -5.61 3.20 -2.28
N LEU A 186 -6.05 1.94 -2.40
CA LEU A 186 -6.09 1.25 -3.68
C LEU A 186 -7.08 1.89 -4.65
N GLU A 187 -8.26 2.31 -4.20
CA GLU A 187 -9.23 3.04 -5.01
C GLU A 187 -8.66 4.36 -5.52
N ASP A 188 -7.97 5.12 -4.67
CA ASP A 188 -7.29 6.36 -5.06
C ASP A 188 -6.18 6.08 -6.09
N ALA A 189 -5.39 5.03 -5.90
CA ALA A 189 -4.34 4.60 -6.84
C ALA A 189 -4.90 4.24 -8.21
N ILE A 190 -5.94 3.42 -8.25
CA ILE A 190 -6.61 2.99 -9.49
C ILE A 190 -7.25 4.18 -10.20
N LYS A 191 -7.85 5.10 -9.45
CA LYS A 191 -8.41 6.33 -10.04
C LYS A 191 -7.34 7.15 -10.73
N VAL A 192 -6.16 7.32 -10.10
CA VAL A 192 -5.03 8.02 -10.71
C VAL A 192 -4.50 7.27 -11.93
N LEU A 193 -4.42 5.93 -11.89
CA LEU A 193 -4.02 5.12 -13.04
C LEU A 193 -4.96 5.31 -14.24
N CYS A 194 -6.28 5.39 -14.01
CA CYS A 194 -7.29 5.52 -15.06
C CYS A 194 -7.48 6.97 -15.52
N ASP A 195 -7.75 7.88 -14.57
CA ASP A 195 -8.20 9.24 -14.85
C ASP A 195 -7.03 10.24 -14.89
N GLY A 196 -5.84 9.82 -14.43
CA GLY A 196 -4.67 10.68 -14.28
C GLY A 196 -4.65 11.42 -12.92
N ASP A 197 -3.53 12.09 -12.66
CA ASP A 197 -3.28 12.83 -11.40
C ASP A 197 -3.61 14.33 -11.48
N GLY A 198 -4.26 14.77 -12.56
CA GLY A 198 -4.58 16.19 -12.81
C GLY A 198 -3.59 16.91 -13.73
N ASN A 199 -2.52 16.25 -14.18
CA ASN A 199 -1.52 16.79 -15.12
C ASN A 199 -1.82 16.42 -16.58
N LYS A 200 -3.09 16.25 -16.94
CA LYS A 200 -3.55 15.91 -18.31
C LYS A 200 -2.96 14.59 -18.83
N ASN A 201 -2.80 13.62 -17.94
CA ASN A 201 -2.21 12.31 -18.21
C ASN A 201 -3.17 11.12 -17.93
N PRO A 202 -4.47 11.17 -18.38
CA PRO A 202 -5.35 10.03 -18.24
C PRO A 202 -4.80 8.82 -19.01
N ALA A 203 -5.19 7.61 -18.58
CA ALA A 203 -4.82 6.41 -19.32
C ALA A 203 -5.53 6.37 -20.67
N GLN A 204 -4.83 5.83 -21.68
CA GLN A 204 -5.45 5.52 -22.95
C GLN A 204 -6.48 4.40 -22.76
N VAL A 205 -7.70 4.62 -23.22
CA VAL A 205 -8.80 3.67 -23.10
C VAL A 205 -9.01 2.98 -24.44
N PHE A 206 -9.01 1.66 -24.43
CA PHE A 206 -9.36 0.80 -25.55
C PHE A 206 -10.69 0.09 -25.27
N SER A 207 -11.41 -0.28 -26.31
CA SER A 207 -12.66 -1.05 -26.19
C SER A 207 -12.62 -2.27 -27.09
N VAL A 208 -13.08 -3.41 -26.58
CA VAL A 208 -13.19 -4.64 -27.39
C VAL A 208 -14.16 -4.42 -28.55
N GLY A 209 -13.77 -4.90 -29.75
CA GLY A 209 -14.52 -4.68 -30.97
C GLY A 209 -14.29 -3.34 -31.66
N THR A 210 -13.40 -2.48 -31.12
CA THR A 210 -12.98 -1.23 -31.72
C THR A 210 -11.48 -1.30 -32.00
N LYS A 211 -11.08 -1.09 -33.25
CA LYS A 211 -9.64 -1.11 -33.62
C LYS A 211 -8.82 -0.20 -32.70
N PRO A 212 -7.66 -0.63 -32.22
CA PRO A 212 -6.89 -1.81 -32.67
C PRO A 212 -7.27 -3.13 -31.97
N ILE A 213 -8.26 -3.17 -31.07
CA ILE A 213 -8.63 -4.36 -30.30
C ILE A 213 -9.70 -5.15 -31.05
N SER A 214 -9.39 -6.40 -31.38
CA SER A 214 -10.28 -7.34 -32.05
C SER A 214 -11.33 -7.91 -31.09
N GLY A 215 -12.37 -8.55 -31.62
CA GLY A 215 -13.39 -9.28 -30.86
C GLY A 215 -14.77 -8.66 -30.95
N THR A 216 -15.70 -9.20 -30.15
CA THR A 216 -17.10 -8.74 -30.07
C THR A 216 -17.26 -7.93 -28.79
N ALA A 217 -17.83 -6.72 -28.90
CA ALA A 217 -18.15 -5.89 -27.74
C ALA A 217 -18.97 -6.65 -26.69
N GLY A 218 -18.64 -6.51 -25.43
CA GLY A 218 -19.27 -7.21 -24.32
C GLY A 218 -18.75 -8.62 -24.07
N THR A 219 -17.76 -9.10 -24.84
CA THR A 219 -17.19 -10.45 -24.67
C THR A 219 -15.67 -10.38 -24.64
N LEU A 220 -15.07 -10.84 -23.57
CA LEU A 220 -13.62 -10.95 -23.47
C LEU A 220 -13.13 -12.19 -24.22
N SER A 221 -12.19 -12.00 -25.15
CA SER A 221 -11.51 -13.09 -25.87
C SER A 221 -10.00 -13.05 -25.60
N TYR A 222 -9.33 -14.17 -25.82
CA TYR A 222 -7.86 -14.21 -25.72
C TYR A 222 -7.18 -13.32 -26.76
N GLU A 223 -7.73 -13.27 -27.97
CA GLU A 223 -7.27 -12.40 -29.04
C GLU A 223 -7.29 -10.92 -28.63
N ALA A 224 -8.38 -10.46 -27.99
CA ALA A 224 -8.48 -9.09 -27.46
C ALA A 224 -7.40 -8.80 -26.40
N LEU A 225 -7.04 -9.79 -25.58
CA LEU A 225 -5.96 -9.64 -24.60
C LEU A 225 -4.59 -9.54 -25.25
N VAL A 226 -4.34 -10.31 -26.32
CA VAL A 226 -3.09 -10.26 -27.09
C VAL A 226 -2.97 -8.90 -27.81
N ASP A 227 -4.06 -8.44 -28.43
CA ASP A 227 -4.08 -7.12 -29.06
C ASP A 227 -3.82 -6.00 -28.04
N PHE A 228 -4.44 -6.09 -26.87
CA PHE A 228 -4.21 -5.11 -25.80
C PHE A 228 -2.77 -5.14 -25.28
N TRP A 229 -2.19 -6.32 -25.11
CA TRP A 229 -0.79 -6.49 -24.72
C TRP A 229 0.15 -5.84 -25.73
N SER A 230 -0.12 -5.98 -27.04
CA SER A 230 0.70 -5.41 -28.09
C SER A 230 0.76 -3.87 -28.08
N GLN A 231 -0.20 -3.22 -27.43
CA GLN A 231 -0.24 -1.75 -27.34
C GLN A 231 0.78 -1.17 -26.36
N PHE A 232 1.49 -2.01 -25.57
CA PHE A 232 2.36 -1.51 -24.49
C PHE A 232 3.77 -1.12 -24.92
N ASP A 233 4.15 -1.34 -26.19
CA ASP A 233 5.48 -0.88 -26.66
C ASP A 233 5.64 0.65 -26.46
N PRO A 234 6.77 1.13 -25.92
CA PRO A 234 8.01 0.43 -25.50
C PRO A 234 7.99 -0.12 -24.05
N TYR A 235 6.89 0.01 -23.32
CA TYR A 235 6.72 -0.56 -21.97
C TYR A 235 6.35 -2.05 -22.03
N THR A 236 6.44 -2.71 -20.89
CA THR A 236 6.06 -4.11 -20.76
C THR A 236 4.87 -4.24 -19.82
N MET A 237 3.75 -4.81 -20.29
CA MET A 237 2.63 -5.14 -19.41
C MET A 237 3.03 -6.28 -18.48
N ASN A 238 3.54 -5.96 -17.30
CA ASN A 238 3.95 -6.92 -16.27
C ASN A 238 2.90 -7.13 -15.17
N THR A 239 1.89 -6.26 -15.11
CA THR A 239 0.78 -6.36 -14.15
C THR A 239 -0.54 -6.06 -14.86
N LEU A 240 -1.55 -6.87 -14.58
CA LEU A 240 -2.91 -6.73 -15.10
C LEU A 240 -3.90 -6.74 -13.94
N LEU A 241 -4.53 -5.58 -13.69
CA LEU A 241 -5.62 -5.41 -12.75
C LEU A 241 -6.93 -5.74 -13.44
N VAL A 242 -7.76 -6.55 -12.80
CA VAL A 242 -9.05 -6.98 -13.36
C VAL A 242 -10.18 -6.80 -12.36
N SER A 243 -11.35 -6.40 -12.86
CA SER A 243 -12.59 -6.43 -12.08
C SER A 243 -13.01 -7.88 -11.79
N SER A 244 -13.86 -8.09 -10.79
CA SER A 244 -14.22 -9.44 -10.37
C SER A 244 -14.95 -10.27 -11.44
N ASP A 245 -15.76 -9.62 -12.27
CA ASP A 245 -16.47 -10.23 -13.41
C ASP A 245 -15.49 -10.60 -14.54
N MET A 246 -14.52 -9.73 -14.84
CA MET A 246 -13.50 -10.00 -15.84
C MET A 246 -12.53 -11.09 -15.41
N MET A 247 -12.20 -11.16 -14.12
CA MET A 247 -11.42 -12.29 -13.59
C MET A 247 -12.14 -13.62 -13.85
N LEU A 248 -13.45 -13.67 -13.57
CA LEU A 248 -14.25 -14.86 -13.83
C LEU A 248 -14.31 -15.20 -15.33
N ALA A 249 -14.44 -14.18 -16.21
CA ALA A 249 -14.42 -14.37 -17.65
C ALA A 249 -13.07 -14.94 -18.13
N MET A 250 -11.95 -14.38 -17.64
CA MET A 250 -10.60 -14.84 -17.99
C MET A 250 -10.35 -16.29 -17.58
N LEU A 251 -10.74 -16.68 -16.37
CA LEU A 251 -10.57 -18.05 -15.87
C LEU A 251 -11.39 -19.09 -16.66
N LYS A 252 -12.41 -18.66 -17.43
CA LYS A 252 -13.20 -19.52 -18.31
C LYS A 252 -12.61 -19.67 -19.71
N LEU A 253 -11.62 -18.84 -20.09
CA LEU A 253 -10.98 -18.98 -21.39
C LEU A 253 -10.14 -20.27 -21.43
N SER A 254 -10.21 -20.99 -22.55
CA SER A 254 -9.51 -22.27 -22.76
C SER A 254 -7.99 -22.13 -22.59
N GLU A 255 -7.45 -21.00 -23.01
CA GLU A 255 -6.02 -20.67 -22.97
C GLU A 255 -5.50 -20.55 -21.53
N PHE A 256 -6.34 -20.08 -20.63
CA PHE A 256 -6.03 -19.99 -19.20
C PHE A 256 -6.21 -21.32 -18.46
N GLN A 257 -7.07 -22.21 -18.97
CA GLN A 257 -7.33 -23.52 -18.37
C GLN A 257 -6.28 -24.56 -18.74
N ASN A 258 -5.55 -24.37 -19.83
CA ASN A 258 -4.53 -25.30 -20.29
C ASN A 258 -3.31 -25.30 -19.34
N PRO A 259 -2.95 -26.43 -18.69
CA PRO A 259 -1.82 -26.49 -17.76
C PRO A 259 -0.46 -26.20 -18.41
N LEU A 260 -0.33 -26.36 -19.72
CA LEU A 260 0.93 -26.16 -20.45
C LEU A 260 1.18 -24.68 -20.84
N THR A 261 0.12 -23.93 -21.09
CA THR A 261 0.20 -22.56 -21.60
C THR A 261 -0.57 -21.55 -20.72
N GLY A 262 -1.42 -22.02 -19.83
CA GLY A 262 -2.27 -21.22 -18.98
C GLY A 262 -1.67 -20.93 -17.59
N LEU A 263 -2.54 -20.92 -16.59
CA LEU A 263 -2.18 -20.59 -15.22
C LEU A 263 -1.34 -21.69 -14.55
N ASN A 264 -0.09 -21.42 -14.27
CA ASN A 264 0.78 -22.32 -13.49
C ASN A 264 0.71 -21.97 -11.98
N PHE A 265 -0.49 -21.92 -11.42
CA PHE A 265 -0.70 -21.58 -10.01
C PHE A 265 -0.06 -22.59 -9.06
N GLN A 266 -0.10 -23.88 -9.41
CA GLN A 266 0.48 -24.95 -8.58
C GLN A 266 1.99 -24.84 -8.45
N GLY A 267 2.68 -24.31 -9.47
CA GLY A 267 4.15 -24.16 -9.45
C GLY A 267 4.62 -22.85 -8.80
N THR A 268 3.88 -21.77 -8.97
CA THR A 268 4.33 -20.42 -8.58
C THR A 268 3.55 -19.82 -7.42
N GLY A 269 2.35 -20.33 -7.10
CA GLY A 269 1.45 -19.75 -6.10
C GLY A 269 0.86 -18.40 -6.51
N THR A 270 1.17 -17.91 -7.71
CA THR A 270 0.69 -16.63 -8.25
C THR A 270 -0.09 -16.84 -9.54
N LEU A 271 -1.15 -16.04 -9.72
CA LEU A 271 -1.88 -16.01 -10.98
C LEU A 271 -1.11 -15.14 -11.99
N THR A 272 -0.55 -15.79 -13.01
CA THR A 272 0.17 -15.12 -14.09
C THR A 272 -0.55 -15.42 -15.40
N THR A 273 -0.75 -14.38 -16.23
CA THR A 273 -1.35 -14.58 -17.55
C THR A 273 -0.38 -15.34 -18.47
N PRO A 274 -0.85 -16.01 -19.53
CA PRO A 274 0.03 -16.60 -20.57
C PRO A 274 1.00 -15.59 -21.21
N LEU A 275 0.69 -14.29 -21.10
CA LEU A 275 1.51 -13.16 -21.60
C LEU A 275 2.54 -12.67 -20.56
N GLY A 276 2.70 -13.36 -19.42
CA GLY A 276 3.70 -13.06 -18.40
C GLY A 276 3.30 -11.98 -17.38
N ALA A 277 2.13 -11.36 -17.51
CA ALA A 277 1.65 -10.35 -16.57
C ALA A 277 1.07 -11.01 -15.30
N LYS A 278 1.39 -10.45 -14.13
CA LYS A 278 0.77 -10.82 -12.85
C LYS A 278 -0.70 -10.40 -12.86
N LEU A 279 -1.59 -11.35 -12.61
CA LEU A 279 -3.04 -11.11 -12.62
C LEU A 279 -3.52 -10.79 -11.21
N LEU A 280 -4.09 -9.60 -11.03
CA LEU A 280 -4.56 -9.10 -9.73
C LEU A 280 -6.04 -8.71 -9.82
N ARG A 281 -6.86 -9.37 -9.01
CA ARG A 281 -8.28 -9.03 -8.89
C ARG A 281 -8.48 -7.86 -7.93
N THR A 282 -9.32 -6.90 -8.32
CA THR A 282 -9.72 -5.80 -7.45
C THR A 282 -11.20 -5.47 -7.59
N SER A 283 -11.82 -5.10 -6.48
CA SER A 283 -13.21 -4.57 -6.48
C SER A 283 -13.26 -3.06 -6.75
N ALA A 284 -12.11 -2.39 -6.82
CA ALA A 284 -12.05 -0.95 -7.06
C ALA A 284 -12.20 -0.58 -8.54
N LEU A 285 -12.14 -1.55 -9.46
CA LEU A 285 -12.43 -1.35 -10.88
C LEU A 285 -13.93 -1.54 -11.18
N PRO A 286 -14.50 -0.69 -12.06
CA PRO A 286 -15.83 -0.90 -12.59
C PRO A 286 -15.93 -2.25 -13.32
N ALA A 287 -17.13 -2.84 -13.36
CA ALA A 287 -17.40 -4.05 -14.12
C ALA A 287 -17.01 -3.87 -15.60
N GLY A 288 -16.54 -4.95 -16.25
CA GLY A 288 -16.10 -4.91 -17.63
C GLY A 288 -14.76 -4.19 -17.86
N THR A 289 -13.98 -3.90 -16.82
CA THR A 289 -12.75 -3.09 -16.96
C THR A 289 -11.51 -3.89 -16.55
N LEU A 290 -10.47 -3.77 -17.39
CA LEU A 290 -9.13 -4.25 -17.12
C LEU A 290 -8.15 -3.07 -17.22
N VAL A 291 -7.13 -3.05 -16.36
CA VAL A 291 -6.05 -2.06 -16.41
C VAL A 291 -4.72 -2.80 -16.50
N GLY A 292 -4.06 -2.68 -17.64
CA GLY A 292 -2.69 -3.14 -17.82
C GLY A 292 -1.72 -2.04 -17.43
N LEU A 293 -0.61 -2.42 -16.82
CA LEU A 293 0.43 -1.47 -16.46
C LEU A 293 1.82 -2.10 -16.44
N ASP A 294 2.82 -1.25 -16.66
CA ASP A 294 4.19 -1.55 -16.30
C ASP A 294 4.45 -1.01 -14.90
N LYS A 295 4.52 -1.94 -13.93
CA LYS A 295 4.73 -1.61 -12.51
C LYS A 295 5.91 -0.66 -12.29
N ASN A 296 6.99 -0.78 -13.08
CA ASN A 296 8.24 -0.05 -12.84
C ASN A 296 8.14 1.43 -13.24
N TYR A 297 7.12 1.81 -14.03
CA TYR A 297 7.02 3.12 -14.63
C TYR A 297 5.66 3.81 -14.46
N ALA A 298 4.65 3.11 -13.94
CA ALA A 298 3.28 3.61 -13.96
C ALA A 298 2.97 4.59 -12.84
N LEU A 299 3.22 4.23 -11.59
CA LEU A 299 2.66 4.92 -10.43
C LEU A 299 3.70 5.16 -9.32
N GLU A 300 3.70 6.38 -8.77
CA GLU A 300 4.39 6.73 -7.54
C GLU A 300 3.38 6.86 -6.40
N GLN A 301 3.67 6.30 -5.25
CA GLN A 301 2.94 6.53 -4.01
C GLN A 301 3.67 7.58 -3.17
N ILE A 302 2.97 8.62 -2.77
CA ILE A 302 3.47 9.66 -1.86
C ILE A 302 2.84 9.41 -0.49
N CYS A 303 3.68 9.24 0.53
CA CYS A 303 3.27 9.05 1.91
C CYS A 303 3.69 10.29 2.72
N ALA A 304 2.75 11.18 3.03
CA ALA A 304 3.00 12.37 3.84
C ALA A 304 2.89 12.05 5.33
N SER A 305 2.03 11.11 5.72
CA SER A 305 1.95 10.60 7.08
C SER A 305 1.58 9.12 7.03
N GLU A 306 2.39 8.31 7.67
CA GLU A 306 2.04 6.92 7.95
C GLU A 306 0.85 6.85 8.91
N ILE A 307 0.45 5.66 9.33
CA ILE A 307 -0.64 5.50 10.30
C ILE A 307 -0.23 6.16 11.62
N THR A 308 -0.93 7.23 11.96
CA THR A 308 -0.83 7.92 13.26
C THR A 308 -2.04 7.61 14.09
N VAL A 309 -1.83 7.41 15.40
CA VAL A 309 -2.90 7.13 16.36
C VAL A 309 -2.84 8.17 17.47
N GLU A 310 -3.89 8.99 17.55
CA GLU A 310 -4.10 9.94 18.62
C GLU A 310 -5.14 9.38 19.59
N TYR A 311 -4.83 9.41 20.87
CA TYR A 311 -5.68 8.84 21.91
C TYR A 311 -6.11 9.89 22.93
N ASP A 312 -7.40 9.85 23.31
CA ASP A 312 -7.98 10.77 24.27
C ASP A 312 -9.10 10.11 25.11
N LYS A 313 -9.34 10.64 26.31
CA LYS A 313 -10.38 10.20 27.24
C LYS A 313 -11.43 11.26 27.43
N LEU A 314 -12.69 10.89 27.20
CA LEU A 314 -13.86 11.72 27.54
C LEU A 314 -14.40 11.30 28.90
N ILE A 315 -13.93 11.95 29.96
CA ILE A 315 -14.26 11.62 31.36
C ILE A 315 -15.73 11.85 31.65
N ASP A 316 -16.32 12.92 31.07
CA ASP A 316 -17.73 13.28 31.21
C ASP A 316 -18.70 12.23 30.67
N ARG A 317 -18.26 11.41 29.71
CA ARG A 317 -19.05 10.36 29.05
C ARG A 317 -18.54 8.97 29.32
N GLN A 318 -17.48 8.81 30.10
CA GLN A 318 -16.81 7.54 30.37
C GLN A 318 -16.45 6.76 29.08
N LEU A 319 -15.97 7.50 28.06
CA LEU A 319 -15.56 6.97 26.78
C LEU A 319 -14.06 7.18 26.56
N GLU A 320 -13.42 6.21 25.96
CA GLU A 320 -12.10 6.34 25.37
C GLU A 320 -12.21 6.40 23.85
N ARG A 321 -11.40 7.22 23.21
CA ARG A 321 -11.38 7.36 21.76
C ARG A 321 -9.96 7.35 21.23
N ALA A 322 -9.79 6.71 20.07
CA ALA A 322 -8.55 6.70 19.33
C ALA A 322 -8.82 7.10 17.88
N ALA A 323 -8.21 8.18 17.42
CA ALA A 323 -8.26 8.61 16.03
C ALA A 323 -7.10 7.97 15.27
N ILE A 324 -7.41 7.15 14.30
CA ILE A 324 -6.44 6.50 13.40
C ILE A 324 -6.48 7.28 12.09
N THR A 325 -5.36 7.86 11.67
CA THR A 325 -5.28 8.65 10.44
C THR A 325 -4.04 8.31 9.62
N SER A 326 -4.14 8.47 8.31
CA SER A 326 -3.02 8.39 7.36
C SER A 326 -3.18 9.44 6.27
N ILE A 327 -2.07 9.93 5.70
CA ILE A 327 -2.09 10.91 4.60
C ILE A 327 -1.23 10.35 3.48
N SER A 328 -1.86 10.06 2.35
CA SER A 328 -1.20 9.57 1.15
C SER A 328 -1.78 10.13 -0.12
N GLY A 329 -1.03 10.06 -1.19
CA GLY A 329 -1.46 10.44 -2.53
C GLY A 329 -0.74 9.59 -3.58
N PHE A 330 -1.14 9.75 -4.84
CA PHE A 330 -0.57 9.02 -5.95
C PHE A 330 -0.28 9.96 -7.11
N ALA A 331 0.82 9.75 -7.80
CA ALA A 331 1.19 10.45 -9.00
C ALA A 331 1.45 9.47 -10.13
N LYS A 332 1.08 9.83 -11.34
CA LYS A 332 1.35 9.04 -12.51
C LYS A 332 2.70 9.47 -13.10
N LEU A 333 3.68 8.55 -13.15
CA LEU A 333 5.03 8.84 -13.63
C LEU A 333 5.04 8.95 -15.15
N PHE A 334 4.67 7.89 -15.86
CA PHE A 334 4.61 7.85 -17.33
C PHE A 334 3.19 7.52 -17.78
N GLY A 335 2.57 8.44 -18.51
CA GLY A 335 1.18 8.30 -18.95
C GLY A 335 0.92 7.04 -19.76
N GLU A 336 1.88 6.67 -20.63
CA GLU A 336 1.79 5.53 -21.53
C GLU A 336 2.06 4.17 -20.85
N ALA A 337 2.63 4.17 -19.64
CA ALA A 337 2.93 2.96 -18.87
C ALA A 337 1.68 2.29 -18.27
N SER A 338 0.52 2.91 -18.37
CA SER A 338 -0.77 2.30 -17.96
C SER A 338 -1.83 2.54 -19.02
N LYS A 339 -2.64 1.52 -19.32
CA LYS A 339 -3.71 1.54 -20.32
C LYS A 339 -4.93 0.82 -19.79
N VAL A 340 -6.10 1.19 -20.27
CA VAL A 340 -7.39 0.64 -19.83
C VAL A 340 -8.05 -0.09 -21.00
N LEU A 341 -8.55 -1.31 -20.75
CA LEU A 341 -9.39 -2.06 -21.68
C LEU A 341 -10.80 -2.17 -21.10
N LYS A 342 -11.80 -1.79 -21.89
CA LYS A 342 -13.23 -1.96 -21.61
C LYS A 342 -13.80 -3.05 -22.50
N VAL A 343 -14.50 -3.98 -21.88
CA VAL A 343 -15.16 -5.10 -22.55
C VAL A 343 -16.66 -4.81 -22.78
#